data_5a7ba43ae01c85d165048320b316e331
#
_entry.id   5a7ba43ae01c85d165048320b316e331
#
_cell.length_a   1.000
_cell.length_b   1.000
_cell.length_c   1.000
_cell.angle_alpha   90.00
_cell.angle_beta   90.00
_cell.angle_gamma   90.00
#
_symmetry.space_group_name_H-M   'P 1'
#
loop_
_entity.id
_entity.type
_entity.pdbx_description
1 polymer ?
#
loop_
_entity_poly.entity_id
_entity_poly.type
_entity_poly.pdbx_seq_one_letter_code
_entity_poly.pdbx_strand_id
1 'polypeptide(L)'
;MAKAFVIAGHGAGDPGACANGYREADQVRKLAARMQALGGSEVIVGDMNRNWYADNGIGRGHCPKGVPVIELHMDSAGAGAKGGHVIIKDGFNPDAIDNALASFIGGFFPGRSKTIVGRSDLANPNRAARAGVNYRLVECGFISDAGDAAKFETRIDELARGILAAFGIGASAPAPAPAPQPAPKPQGLAVDGYWGEATTRRIQEVLDCPFKDGKISRQNPQHKHRLKACTGGWEFSAPWGEQPGSQTIGAIQRACGVPADGFIGPDTINAMIRHFKPTSGAKVEDGKLDAGSPTVKAMQRALNEGRF
;
A
#
# COMPACT_ATOMS: atom_id res chain seq x y z
N MET A 1 -17.52 -22.50 -1.45
CA MET A 1 -16.65 -22.94 -2.58
C MET A 1 -15.83 -21.76 -3.03
N ALA A 2 -14.57 -21.99 -3.47
CA ALA A 2 -13.71 -20.92 -3.95
C ALA A 2 -14.33 -20.24 -5.19
N LYS A 3 -14.27 -18.90 -5.23
CA LYS A 3 -14.77 -18.05 -6.31
C LYS A 3 -13.65 -17.44 -7.16
N ALA A 4 -12.41 -17.41 -6.65
CA ALA A 4 -11.26 -16.87 -7.34
C ALA A 4 -10.00 -17.71 -7.08
N PHE A 5 -9.23 -17.95 -8.11
CA PHE A 5 -7.86 -18.47 -8.03
C PHE A 5 -6.90 -17.37 -8.46
N VAL A 6 -6.02 -16.97 -7.54
CA VAL A 6 -5.11 -15.83 -7.72
C VAL A 6 -3.71 -16.29 -8.00
N ILE A 7 -3.13 -15.85 -9.10
CA ILE A 7 -1.73 -16.05 -9.46
C ILE A 7 -1.00 -14.74 -9.26
N ALA A 8 0.10 -14.76 -8.50
CA ALA A 8 1.04 -13.65 -8.46
C ALA A 8 2.03 -13.81 -9.63
N GLY A 9 2.10 -12.86 -10.52
CA GLY A 9 3.03 -12.84 -11.64
C GLY A 9 4.49 -12.90 -11.21
N HIS A 10 5.38 -13.27 -12.11
CA HIS A 10 6.83 -13.35 -11.87
C HIS A 10 7.22 -14.30 -10.71
N GLY A 11 8.41 -14.10 -10.11
CA GLY A 11 8.91 -14.91 -8.98
C GLY A 11 9.88 -16.03 -9.40
N ALA A 12 10.36 -16.81 -8.42
CA ALA A 12 11.38 -17.86 -8.62
C ALA A 12 12.58 -17.40 -9.46
N GLY A 13 13.18 -16.26 -9.08
CA GLY A 13 14.33 -15.66 -9.77
C GLY A 13 14.00 -14.56 -10.77
N ASP A 14 12.72 -14.37 -11.13
CA ASP A 14 12.24 -13.30 -12.00
C ASP A 14 11.62 -12.18 -11.14
N PRO A 15 12.26 -11.02 -11.03
CA PRO A 15 11.74 -9.90 -10.24
C PRO A 15 10.57 -9.17 -10.92
N GLY A 16 10.29 -9.44 -12.21
CA GLY A 16 9.45 -8.58 -13.02
C GLY A 16 10.06 -7.19 -13.23
N ALA A 17 9.24 -6.22 -13.55
CA ALA A 17 9.68 -4.84 -13.67
C ALA A 17 10.14 -4.30 -12.31
N CYS A 18 11.20 -3.47 -12.34
CA CYS A 18 11.78 -2.84 -11.16
C CYS A 18 11.83 -1.32 -11.37
N ALA A 19 11.09 -0.55 -10.58
CA ALA A 19 11.06 0.90 -10.65
C ALA A 19 10.59 1.50 -9.32
N ASN A 20 10.88 2.77 -9.09
CA ASN A 20 10.45 3.52 -7.90
C ASN A 20 10.78 2.83 -6.56
N GLY A 21 11.85 2.01 -6.51
CA GLY A 21 12.25 1.25 -5.33
C GLY A 21 11.43 -0.03 -5.07
N TYR A 22 10.57 -0.42 -6.00
CA TYR A 22 9.74 -1.62 -5.93
C TYR A 22 10.16 -2.66 -6.97
N ARG A 23 9.85 -3.93 -6.69
CA ARG A 23 9.92 -5.05 -7.61
C ARG A 23 8.50 -5.57 -7.82
N GLU A 24 8.11 -5.76 -9.07
CA GLU A 24 6.76 -6.22 -9.41
C GLU A 24 6.40 -7.54 -8.72
N ALA A 25 7.31 -8.52 -8.76
CA ALA A 25 7.11 -9.80 -8.08
C ALA A 25 6.76 -9.67 -6.60
N ASP A 26 7.35 -8.71 -5.89
CA ASP A 26 7.08 -8.49 -4.46
C ASP A 26 5.72 -7.81 -4.26
N GLN A 27 5.37 -6.84 -5.12
CA GLN A 27 4.12 -6.10 -5.03
C GLN A 27 2.91 -6.99 -5.29
N VAL A 28 2.94 -7.77 -6.37
CA VAL A 28 1.81 -8.66 -6.69
C VAL A 28 1.63 -9.78 -5.67
N ARG A 29 2.70 -10.23 -4.99
CA ARG A 29 2.61 -11.17 -3.87
C ARG A 29 1.98 -10.57 -2.63
N LYS A 30 2.31 -9.32 -2.30
CA LYS A 30 1.63 -8.58 -1.23
C LYS A 30 0.12 -8.49 -1.52
N LEU A 31 -0.25 -8.16 -2.76
CA LEU A 31 -1.64 -8.04 -3.17
C LEU A 31 -2.36 -9.41 -3.09
N ALA A 32 -1.75 -10.47 -3.62
CA ALA A 32 -2.31 -11.83 -3.56
C ALA A 32 -2.53 -12.29 -2.11
N ALA A 33 -1.54 -12.09 -1.23
CA ALA A 33 -1.68 -12.39 0.20
C ALA A 33 -2.80 -11.57 0.86
N ARG A 34 -2.94 -10.30 0.48
CA ARG A 34 -4.00 -9.45 1.01
C ARG A 34 -5.39 -9.88 0.52
N MET A 35 -5.50 -10.25 -0.76
CA MET A 35 -6.74 -10.81 -1.30
C MET A 35 -7.16 -12.10 -0.57
N GLN A 36 -6.20 -13.00 -0.28
CA GLN A 36 -6.49 -14.21 0.49
C GLN A 36 -6.95 -13.89 1.92
N ALA A 37 -6.28 -12.97 2.59
CA ALA A 37 -6.64 -12.56 3.96
C ALA A 37 -8.06 -11.94 4.04
N LEU A 38 -8.47 -11.20 3.01
CA LEU A 38 -9.78 -10.54 2.95
C LEU A 38 -10.89 -11.48 2.43
N GLY A 39 -10.57 -12.38 1.49
CA GLY A 39 -11.53 -13.28 0.86
C GLY A 39 -11.69 -14.62 1.55
N GLY A 40 -10.79 -14.96 2.48
CA GLY A 40 -10.84 -16.21 3.25
C GLY A 40 -10.93 -17.45 2.36
N SER A 41 -11.84 -18.35 2.68
CA SER A 41 -12.04 -19.61 1.94
C SER A 41 -12.60 -19.48 0.52
N GLU A 42 -13.05 -18.28 0.13
CA GLU A 42 -13.52 -17.99 -1.23
C GLU A 42 -12.37 -17.68 -2.21
N VAL A 43 -11.14 -17.46 -1.69
CA VAL A 43 -9.93 -17.18 -2.46
C VAL A 43 -8.92 -18.30 -2.29
N ILE A 44 -8.43 -18.85 -3.40
CA ILE A 44 -7.27 -19.73 -3.41
C ILE A 44 -6.13 -18.95 -4.05
N VAL A 45 -5.00 -18.83 -3.37
CA VAL A 45 -3.77 -18.27 -3.94
C VAL A 45 -2.91 -19.42 -4.43
N GLY A 46 -2.45 -19.33 -5.68
CA GLY A 46 -1.49 -20.25 -6.26
C GLY A 46 -0.15 -20.18 -5.52
N ASP A 47 0.68 -21.22 -5.71
CA ASP A 47 2.01 -21.26 -5.07
C ASP A 47 2.81 -20.01 -5.42
N MET A 48 3.05 -19.17 -4.41
CA MET A 48 3.77 -17.89 -4.55
C MET A 48 5.29 -18.06 -4.75
N ASN A 49 5.84 -19.27 -4.56
CA ASN A 49 7.24 -19.58 -4.85
C ASN A 49 7.46 -19.99 -6.30
N ARG A 50 6.39 -20.10 -7.07
CA ARG A 50 6.42 -20.52 -8.47
C ARG A 50 6.47 -19.32 -9.41
N ASN A 51 7.20 -19.43 -10.51
CA ASN A 51 7.01 -18.59 -11.69
C ASN A 51 6.05 -19.29 -12.66
N TRP A 52 4.77 -18.93 -12.61
CA TRP A 52 3.68 -19.56 -13.37
C TRP A 52 3.84 -19.43 -14.89
N TYR A 53 4.58 -18.41 -15.33
CA TYR A 53 4.96 -18.25 -16.72
C TYR A 53 6.07 -19.25 -17.13
N ALA A 54 7.18 -19.27 -16.38
CA ALA A 54 8.37 -20.04 -16.74
C ALA A 54 8.11 -21.57 -16.69
N ASP A 55 7.35 -22.02 -15.70
CA ASP A 55 7.06 -23.46 -15.51
C ASP A 55 5.79 -23.95 -16.22
N ASN A 56 5.11 -23.05 -16.95
CA ASN A 56 3.86 -23.36 -17.63
C ASN A 56 2.76 -23.90 -16.69
N GLY A 57 2.63 -23.34 -15.49
CA GLY A 57 1.72 -23.86 -14.47
C GLY A 57 0.26 -23.94 -14.90
N ILE A 58 -0.22 -22.97 -15.68
CA ILE A 58 -1.57 -22.96 -16.24
C ILE A 58 -1.75 -24.10 -17.24
N GLY A 59 -0.85 -24.20 -18.23
CA GLY A 59 -0.94 -25.23 -19.27
C GLY A 59 -0.76 -26.65 -18.74
N ARG A 60 -0.09 -26.83 -17.60
CA ARG A 60 0.06 -28.14 -16.91
C ARG A 60 -1.12 -28.48 -16.00
N GLY A 61 -2.16 -27.64 -15.96
CA GLY A 61 -3.39 -27.94 -15.23
C GLY A 61 -3.30 -27.72 -13.71
N HIS A 62 -2.40 -26.85 -13.23
CA HIS A 62 -2.31 -26.56 -11.80
C HIS A 62 -3.39 -25.57 -11.31
N CYS A 63 -4.21 -25.03 -12.21
CA CYS A 63 -5.37 -24.24 -11.82
C CYS A 63 -6.54 -25.14 -11.44
N PRO A 64 -7.29 -24.83 -10.38
CA PRO A 64 -8.46 -25.62 -9.99
C PRO A 64 -9.55 -25.53 -11.07
N LYS A 65 -10.18 -26.66 -11.39
CA LYS A 65 -11.25 -26.71 -12.39
C LYS A 65 -12.47 -25.91 -11.95
N GLY A 66 -13.04 -25.14 -12.89
CA GLY A 66 -14.29 -24.39 -12.65
C GLY A 66 -14.14 -23.14 -11.77
N VAL A 67 -12.93 -22.80 -11.34
CA VAL A 67 -12.67 -21.57 -10.59
C VAL A 67 -12.07 -20.54 -11.53
N PRO A 68 -12.66 -19.31 -11.63
CA PRO A 68 -12.06 -18.23 -12.41
C PRO A 68 -10.66 -17.87 -11.92
N VAL A 69 -9.75 -17.62 -12.84
CA VAL A 69 -8.33 -17.33 -12.58
C VAL A 69 -8.04 -15.86 -12.85
N ILE A 70 -7.35 -15.20 -11.94
CA ILE A 70 -6.77 -13.87 -12.11
C ILE A 70 -5.26 -13.95 -11.91
N GLU A 71 -4.49 -13.43 -12.84
CA GLU A 71 -3.04 -13.25 -12.71
C GLU A 71 -2.75 -11.76 -12.49
N LEU A 72 -2.00 -11.44 -11.45
CA LEU A 72 -1.71 -10.08 -11.01
C LEU A 72 -0.35 -9.63 -11.54
N HIS A 73 -0.32 -8.45 -12.13
CA HIS A 73 0.85 -7.78 -12.68
C HIS A 73 0.84 -6.28 -12.40
N MET A 74 1.95 -5.62 -12.65
CA MET A 74 2.09 -4.18 -12.77
C MET A 74 2.85 -3.86 -14.06
N ASP A 75 2.28 -3.03 -14.91
CA ASP A 75 2.86 -2.65 -16.18
C ASP A 75 4.12 -1.76 -16.01
N SER A 76 4.96 -1.71 -17.03
CA SER A 76 6.13 -0.84 -17.07
C SER A 76 6.38 -0.31 -18.46
N ALA A 77 6.55 1.00 -18.60
CA ALA A 77 6.89 1.65 -19.86
C ALA A 77 7.61 2.98 -19.62
N GLY A 78 7.89 3.70 -20.71
CA GLY A 78 8.51 5.02 -20.67
C GLY A 78 7.70 6.09 -19.96
N ALA A 79 8.31 7.26 -19.76
CA ALA A 79 7.72 8.39 -19.03
C ALA A 79 6.32 8.76 -19.52
N GLY A 80 5.40 8.99 -18.58
CA GLY A 80 4.00 9.36 -18.83
C GLY A 80 3.05 8.18 -19.00
N ALA A 81 3.53 6.94 -19.10
CA ALA A 81 2.69 5.75 -19.12
C ALA A 81 2.14 5.46 -17.71
N LYS A 82 0.82 5.34 -17.59
CA LYS A 82 0.12 5.08 -16.33
C LYS A 82 -1.25 4.46 -16.57
N GLY A 83 -1.87 3.97 -15.51
CA GLY A 83 -3.22 3.44 -15.53
C GLY A 83 -3.28 1.92 -15.61
N GLY A 84 -4.34 1.33 -15.06
CA GLY A 84 -4.54 -0.11 -15.01
C GLY A 84 -5.47 -0.63 -16.10
N HIS A 85 -5.38 -1.91 -16.41
CA HIS A 85 -6.24 -2.56 -17.40
C HIS A 85 -6.30 -4.08 -17.19
N VAL A 86 -7.28 -4.69 -17.82
CA VAL A 86 -7.49 -6.14 -17.87
C VAL A 86 -7.07 -6.66 -19.23
N ILE A 87 -6.32 -7.74 -19.25
CA ILE A 87 -5.91 -8.45 -20.45
C ILE A 87 -6.65 -9.80 -20.51
N ILE A 88 -7.32 -10.03 -21.65
CA ILE A 88 -7.94 -11.31 -21.97
C ILE A 88 -7.32 -11.89 -23.24
N LYS A 89 -7.59 -13.15 -23.55
CA LYS A 89 -7.19 -13.74 -24.83
C LYS A 89 -7.90 -13.00 -25.98
N ASP A 90 -7.12 -12.57 -26.95
CA ASP A 90 -7.67 -11.95 -28.17
C ASP A 90 -8.66 -12.87 -28.89
N GLY A 91 -9.75 -12.28 -29.37
CA GLY A 91 -10.88 -12.99 -29.96
C GLY A 91 -11.90 -13.54 -28.94
N PHE A 92 -11.68 -13.37 -27.63
CA PHE A 92 -12.67 -13.70 -26.58
C PHE A 92 -13.50 -12.46 -26.24
N ASN A 93 -14.77 -12.67 -25.92
CA ASN A 93 -15.64 -11.62 -25.40
C ASN A 93 -15.42 -11.49 -23.88
N PRO A 94 -15.32 -10.25 -23.37
CA PRO A 94 -15.25 -10.03 -21.92
C PRO A 94 -16.48 -10.58 -21.20
N ASP A 95 -16.28 -11.29 -20.11
CA ASP A 95 -17.35 -11.74 -19.22
C ASP A 95 -17.72 -10.67 -18.16
N ALA A 96 -18.63 -11.01 -17.24
CA ALA A 96 -19.05 -10.11 -16.18
C ALA A 96 -17.90 -9.74 -15.22
N ILE A 97 -16.99 -10.68 -14.96
CA ILE A 97 -15.82 -10.47 -14.10
C ILE A 97 -14.85 -9.52 -14.79
N ASP A 98 -14.57 -9.71 -16.09
CA ASP A 98 -13.67 -8.85 -16.86
C ASP A 98 -14.17 -7.40 -16.89
N ASN A 99 -15.48 -7.21 -17.12
CA ASN A 99 -16.10 -5.89 -17.16
C ASN A 99 -16.06 -5.19 -15.78
N ALA A 100 -16.34 -5.93 -14.70
CA ALA A 100 -16.30 -5.40 -13.35
C ALA A 100 -14.86 -5.02 -12.93
N LEU A 101 -13.88 -5.88 -13.24
CA LEU A 101 -12.46 -5.59 -13.02
C LEU A 101 -11.99 -4.38 -13.80
N ALA A 102 -12.33 -4.29 -15.08
CA ALA A 102 -11.93 -3.18 -15.95
C ALA A 102 -12.50 -1.84 -15.47
N SER A 103 -13.76 -1.83 -15.04
CA SER A 103 -14.39 -0.66 -14.44
C SER A 103 -13.67 -0.21 -13.16
N PHE A 104 -13.40 -1.16 -12.26
CA PHE A 104 -12.72 -0.86 -11.00
C PHE A 104 -11.27 -0.43 -11.22
N ILE A 105 -10.48 -1.24 -11.92
CA ILE A 105 -9.04 -0.99 -12.14
C ILE A 105 -8.81 0.30 -12.93
N GLY A 106 -9.61 0.56 -13.98
CA GLY A 106 -9.53 1.79 -14.75
C GLY A 106 -9.88 3.04 -13.95
N GLY A 107 -10.81 2.94 -13.00
CA GLY A 107 -11.13 4.03 -12.06
C GLY A 107 -10.10 4.19 -10.95
N PHE A 108 -9.56 3.07 -10.44
CA PHE A 108 -8.55 3.07 -9.39
C PHE A 108 -7.19 3.56 -9.93
N PHE A 109 -6.76 3.10 -11.09
CA PHE A 109 -5.57 3.55 -11.81
C PHE A 109 -5.97 4.20 -13.14
N PRO A 110 -6.36 5.48 -13.17
CA PRO A 110 -6.77 6.16 -14.40
C PRO A 110 -5.55 6.46 -15.29
N GLY A 111 -5.77 6.44 -16.62
CA GLY A 111 -4.72 6.80 -17.59
C GLY A 111 -4.78 6.01 -18.88
N ARG A 112 -5.44 4.84 -18.89
CA ARG A 112 -5.65 4.05 -20.11
C ARG A 112 -6.95 4.44 -20.83
N SER A 113 -6.88 4.57 -22.15
CA SER A 113 -8.07 4.77 -22.98
C SER A 113 -8.90 3.50 -23.18
N LYS A 114 -8.24 2.33 -23.06
CA LYS A 114 -8.89 1.01 -23.10
C LYS A 114 -8.54 0.25 -21.82
N THR A 115 -9.56 -0.13 -21.07
CA THR A 115 -9.43 -0.86 -19.81
C THR A 115 -9.60 -2.38 -19.97
N ILE A 116 -10.00 -2.86 -21.15
CA ILE A 116 -9.92 -4.27 -21.55
C ILE A 116 -9.15 -4.36 -22.86
N VAL A 117 -8.14 -5.21 -22.90
CA VAL A 117 -7.25 -5.39 -24.05
C VAL A 117 -7.16 -6.88 -24.41
N GLY A 118 -7.51 -7.23 -25.65
CA GLY A 118 -7.25 -8.55 -26.21
C GLY A 118 -5.77 -8.70 -26.59
N ARG A 119 -5.11 -9.77 -26.14
CA ARG A 119 -3.71 -10.08 -26.48
C ARG A 119 -3.58 -11.49 -27.02
N SER A 120 -2.87 -11.64 -28.16
CA SER A 120 -2.54 -12.93 -28.77
C SER A 120 -1.08 -13.34 -28.62
N ASP A 121 -0.24 -12.41 -28.21
CA ASP A 121 1.22 -12.56 -28.06
C ASP A 121 1.67 -13.01 -26.64
N LEU A 122 0.78 -12.94 -25.65
CA LEU A 122 1.11 -13.36 -24.28
C LEU A 122 0.90 -14.87 -24.10
N ALA A 123 1.86 -15.53 -23.43
CA ALA A 123 1.84 -16.96 -23.26
C ALA A 123 0.71 -17.46 -22.34
N ASN A 124 0.51 -16.84 -21.17
CA ASN A 124 -0.45 -17.33 -20.18
C ASN A 124 -1.92 -17.21 -20.63
N PRO A 125 -2.39 -16.10 -21.25
CA PRO A 125 -3.72 -16.05 -21.87
C PRO A 125 -3.92 -17.14 -22.92
N ASN A 126 -2.89 -17.41 -23.75
CA ASN A 126 -2.95 -18.46 -24.78
C ASN A 126 -2.98 -19.88 -24.16
N ARG A 127 -2.23 -20.11 -23.08
CA ARG A 127 -2.21 -21.39 -22.35
C ARG A 127 -3.55 -21.66 -21.68
N ALA A 128 -4.11 -20.62 -21.03
CA ALA A 128 -5.41 -20.69 -20.39
C ALA A 128 -6.53 -21.02 -21.37
N ALA A 129 -6.55 -20.34 -22.53
CA ALA A 129 -7.52 -20.61 -23.59
C ALA A 129 -7.45 -22.09 -24.07
N ARG A 130 -6.23 -22.62 -24.31
CA ARG A 130 -6.06 -24.03 -24.70
C ARG A 130 -6.45 -25.01 -23.59
N ALA A 131 -6.28 -24.63 -22.33
CA ALA A 131 -6.63 -25.48 -21.19
C ALA A 131 -8.10 -25.35 -20.74
N GLY A 132 -8.89 -24.49 -21.39
CA GLY A 132 -10.30 -24.22 -21.03
C GLY A 132 -10.43 -23.54 -19.67
N VAL A 133 -9.44 -22.75 -19.26
CA VAL A 133 -9.43 -21.99 -18.00
C VAL A 133 -10.04 -20.62 -18.22
N ASN A 134 -11.05 -20.25 -17.41
CA ASN A 134 -11.58 -18.90 -17.37
C ASN A 134 -10.55 -17.96 -16.72
N TYR A 135 -9.81 -17.20 -17.52
CA TYR A 135 -8.60 -16.50 -17.13
C TYR A 135 -8.58 -15.05 -17.58
N ARG A 136 -8.06 -14.18 -16.73
CA ARG A 136 -7.65 -12.82 -17.03
C ARG A 136 -6.35 -12.45 -16.32
N LEU A 137 -5.56 -11.59 -16.97
CA LEU A 137 -4.40 -10.93 -16.38
C LEU A 137 -4.81 -9.49 -16.08
N VAL A 138 -4.41 -8.98 -14.93
CA VAL A 138 -4.71 -7.60 -14.52
C VAL A 138 -3.42 -6.84 -14.27
N GLU A 139 -3.25 -5.77 -15.01
CA GLU A 139 -2.20 -4.77 -14.80
C GLU A 139 -2.69 -3.74 -13.78
N CYS A 140 -2.17 -3.84 -12.56
CA CYS A 140 -2.54 -3.01 -11.43
C CYS A 140 -1.75 -1.69 -11.43
N GLY A 141 -1.92 -0.88 -12.48
CA GLY A 141 -1.17 0.35 -12.71
C GLY A 141 0.26 0.10 -13.21
N PHE A 142 1.02 1.16 -13.37
CA PHE A 142 2.42 1.12 -13.80
C PHE A 142 3.36 1.20 -12.62
N ILE A 143 4.26 0.21 -12.46
CA ILE A 143 5.32 0.27 -11.45
C ILE A 143 6.32 1.39 -11.79
N SER A 144 6.46 1.76 -13.07
CA SER A 144 7.30 2.85 -13.56
C SER A 144 6.69 4.25 -13.34
N ASP A 145 5.38 4.37 -13.06
CA ASP A 145 4.74 5.63 -12.67
C ASP A 145 4.72 5.74 -11.14
N ALA A 146 5.32 6.81 -10.61
CA ALA A 146 5.41 7.01 -9.16
C ALA A 146 4.05 7.15 -8.47
N GLY A 147 3.05 7.70 -9.17
CA GLY A 147 1.67 7.84 -8.66
C GLY A 147 0.95 6.50 -8.56
N ASP A 148 1.03 5.66 -9.60
CA ASP A 148 0.45 4.33 -9.59
C ASP A 148 1.14 3.43 -8.56
N ALA A 149 2.47 3.43 -8.52
CA ALA A 149 3.25 2.64 -7.55
C ALA A 149 2.94 3.05 -6.09
N ALA A 150 2.88 4.35 -5.81
CA ALA A 150 2.50 4.85 -4.49
C ALA A 150 1.07 4.49 -4.12
N LYS A 151 0.13 4.58 -5.08
CA LYS A 151 -1.27 4.21 -4.87
C LYS A 151 -1.43 2.72 -4.62
N PHE A 152 -0.71 1.87 -5.35
CA PHE A 152 -0.68 0.43 -5.12
C PHE A 152 -0.25 0.12 -3.68
N GLU A 153 0.87 0.69 -3.22
CA GLU A 153 1.44 0.41 -1.89
C GLU A 153 0.55 0.95 -0.76
N THR A 154 0.03 2.17 -0.90
CA THR A 154 -0.70 2.84 0.19
C THR A 154 -2.17 2.46 0.28
N ARG A 155 -2.76 1.96 -0.82
CA ARG A 155 -4.19 1.60 -0.90
C ARG A 155 -4.40 0.13 -1.27
N ILE A 156 -3.48 -0.74 -0.90
CA ILE A 156 -3.51 -2.16 -1.24
C ILE A 156 -4.77 -2.87 -0.74
N ASP A 157 -5.31 -2.47 0.42
CA ASP A 157 -6.55 -3.01 0.97
C ASP A 157 -7.76 -2.69 0.11
N GLU A 158 -7.84 -1.46 -0.38
CA GLU A 158 -8.91 -1.02 -1.26
C GLU A 158 -8.79 -1.68 -2.63
N LEU A 159 -7.57 -1.78 -3.17
CA LEU A 159 -7.28 -2.50 -4.39
C LEU A 159 -7.73 -3.97 -4.29
N ALA A 160 -7.33 -4.66 -3.21
CA ALA A 160 -7.69 -6.05 -2.97
C ALA A 160 -9.22 -6.24 -2.86
N ARG A 161 -9.92 -5.37 -2.10
CA ARG A 161 -11.40 -5.43 -1.97
C ARG A 161 -12.11 -5.19 -3.28
N GLY A 162 -11.66 -4.21 -4.08
CA GLY A 162 -12.28 -3.92 -5.36
C GLY A 162 -12.09 -5.04 -6.38
N ILE A 163 -10.91 -5.67 -6.41
CA ILE A 163 -10.68 -6.87 -7.23
C ILE A 163 -11.59 -8.01 -6.76
N LEU A 164 -11.64 -8.30 -5.46
CA LEU A 164 -12.49 -9.36 -4.89
C LEU A 164 -13.99 -9.15 -5.18
N ALA A 165 -14.46 -7.90 -5.14
CA ALA A 165 -15.84 -7.54 -5.44
C ALA A 165 -16.24 -7.93 -6.87
N ALA A 166 -15.33 -7.85 -7.84
CA ALA A 166 -15.56 -8.30 -9.22
C ALA A 166 -15.85 -9.81 -9.30
N PHE A 167 -15.36 -10.61 -8.35
CA PHE A 167 -15.65 -12.04 -8.22
C PHE A 167 -16.85 -12.33 -7.31
N GLY A 168 -17.56 -11.30 -6.85
CA GLY A 168 -18.64 -11.45 -5.88
C GLY A 168 -18.19 -11.91 -4.50
N ILE A 169 -16.92 -11.64 -4.14
CA ILE A 169 -16.33 -11.97 -2.85
C ILE A 169 -16.35 -10.70 -1.97
N GLY A 170 -16.86 -10.84 -0.74
CA GLY A 170 -17.00 -9.67 0.16
C GLY A 170 -18.14 -8.72 -0.24
N ALA A 171 -18.86 -9.01 -1.30
CA ALA A 171 -20.10 -8.34 -1.63
C ALA A 171 -21.26 -8.94 -0.78
N SER A 172 -21.35 -8.55 0.46
CA SER A 172 -22.69 -8.27 0.98
C SER A 172 -23.23 -7.20 0.03
N ALA A 173 -24.36 -7.46 -0.65
CA ALA A 173 -25.00 -6.53 -1.57
C ALA A 173 -24.94 -5.12 -0.98
N PRO A 174 -24.59 -4.08 -1.76
CA PRO A 174 -24.81 -2.75 -1.27
C PRO A 174 -26.29 -2.65 -0.98
N ALA A 175 -26.64 -2.56 0.29
CA ALA A 175 -27.90 -1.96 0.67
C ALA A 175 -27.98 -0.65 -0.12
N PRO A 176 -29.16 -0.29 -0.70
CA PRO A 176 -29.32 0.98 -1.39
C PRO A 176 -28.69 2.05 -0.51
N ALA A 177 -27.77 2.82 -1.08
CA ALA A 177 -26.94 3.77 -0.35
C ALA A 177 -27.83 4.50 0.65
N PRO A 178 -27.60 4.38 1.95
CA PRO A 178 -28.19 5.30 2.88
C PRO A 178 -27.73 6.68 2.41
N ALA A 179 -28.64 7.65 2.39
CA ALA A 179 -28.30 9.04 2.21
C ALA A 179 -27.03 9.32 3.01
N PRO A 180 -26.04 10.10 2.50
CA PRO A 180 -24.72 10.17 3.04
C PRO A 180 -24.79 10.33 4.56
N GLN A 181 -24.59 9.22 5.27
CA GLN A 181 -24.29 9.30 6.69
C GLN A 181 -22.98 10.07 6.79
N PRO A 182 -22.86 11.01 7.69
CA PRO A 182 -21.58 11.63 7.98
C PRO A 182 -20.58 10.49 8.13
N ALA A 183 -19.47 10.55 7.37
CA ALA A 183 -18.40 9.56 7.43
C ALA A 183 -18.17 9.19 8.89
N PRO A 184 -17.99 7.87 9.25
CA PRO A 184 -17.63 7.54 10.60
C PRO A 184 -16.45 8.42 10.95
N LYS A 185 -16.60 9.25 11.98
CA LYS A 185 -15.50 10.08 12.48
C LYS A 185 -14.30 9.16 12.55
N PRO A 186 -13.15 9.51 11.95
CA PRO A 186 -11.97 8.67 12.01
C PRO A 186 -11.81 8.26 13.47
N GLN A 187 -11.74 6.94 13.74
CA GLN A 187 -11.41 6.50 15.08
C GLN A 187 -10.07 7.16 15.38
N GLY A 188 -10.10 8.16 16.25
CA GLY A 188 -8.94 8.97 16.55
C GLY A 188 -7.79 8.08 17.01
N LEU A 189 -6.57 8.52 16.83
CA LEU A 189 -5.41 7.85 17.39
C LEU A 189 -5.65 7.53 18.88
N ALA A 190 -5.25 6.35 19.32
CA ALA A 190 -5.14 6.07 20.74
C ALA A 190 -4.22 7.11 21.37
N VAL A 191 -4.67 7.72 22.47
CA VAL A 191 -3.87 8.71 23.21
C VAL A 191 -3.09 7.96 24.31
N ASP A 192 -2.17 7.11 23.88
CA ASP A 192 -1.44 6.19 24.73
C ASP A 192 -0.01 6.67 25.10
N GLY A 193 0.48 7.67 24.36
CA GLY A 193 1.82 8.22 24.55
C GLY A 193 2.90 7.41 23.85
N TYR A 194 2.52 6.51 22.94
CA TYR A 194 3.45 5.79 22.10
C TYR A 194 3.37 6.25 20.64
N TRP A 195 4.52 6.47 20.06
CA TRP A 195 4.65 6.94 18.67
C TRP A 195 4.98 5.77 17.74
N GLY A 196 3.95 5.08 17.27
CA GLY A 196 4.03 4.01 16.28
C GLY A 196 3.66 4.49 14.87
N GLU A 197 3.53 3.56 13.94
CA GLU A 197 3.20 3.82 12.53
C GLU A 197 1.90 4.61 12.34
N ALA A 198 0.85 4.30 13.11
CA ALA A 198 -0.42 5.01 13.03
C ALA A 198 -0.25 6.51 13.41
N THR A 199 0.51 6.80 14.47
CA THR A 199 0.81 8.18 14.87
C THR A 199 1.64 8.90 13.80
N THR A 200 2.67 8.23 13.24
CA THR A 200 3.48 8.77 12.14
C THR A 200 2.62 9.08 10.92
N ARG A 201 1.77 8.15 10.48
CA ARG A 201 0.87 8.36 9.34
C ARG A 201 -0.04 9.57 9.56
N ARG A 202 -0.58 9.71 10.76
CA ARG A 202 -1.44 10.85 11.08
C ARG A 202 -0.69 12.19 11.11
N ILE A 203 0.56 12.21 11.57
CA ILE A 203 1.45 13.38 11.44
C ILE A 203 1.64 13.73 9.97
N GLN A 204 1.95 12.74 9.14
CA GLN A 204 2.16 12.92 7.70
C GLN A 204 0.92 13.48 7.00
N GLU A 205 -0.28 13.07 7.41
CA GLU A 205 -1.55 13.60 6.90
C GLU A 205 -1.76 15.06 7.33
N VAL A 206 -1.61 15.36 8.62
CA VAL A 206 -1.88 16.68 9.20
C VAL A 206 -0.87 17.72 8.73
N LEU A 207 0.41 17.35 8.60
CA LEU A 207 1.47 18.23 8.10
C LEU A 207 1.64 18.17 6.58
N ASP A 208 0.71 17.51 5.88
CA ASP A 208 0.70 17.32 4.42
C ASP A 208 2.07 16.89 3.85
N CYS A 209 2.66 15.88 4.47
CA CYS A 209 3.91 15.30 3.98
C CYS A 209 3.70 14.60 2.63
N PRO A 210 4.71 14.57 1.74
CA PRO A 210 4.63 13.92 0.44
C PRO A 210 4.31 12.42 0.51
N PHE A 211 4.76 11.75 1.56
CA PHE A 211 4.50 10.32 1.81
C PHE A 211 3.69 10.17 3.10
N LYS A 212 2.68 9.30 3.06
CA LYS A 212 1.79 8.99 4.20
C LYS A 212 1.88 7.50 4.53
N ASP A 213 3.13 7.02 4.65
CA ASP A 213 3.47 5.59 4.79
C ASP A 213 3.60 5.11 6.24
N GLY A 214 3.57 6.02 7.20
CA GLY A 214 3.76 5.71 8.61
C GLY A 214 5.21 5.47 9.02
N LYS A 215 6.20 5.82 8.18
CA LYS A 215 7.62 5.56 8.41
C LYS A 215 8.40 6.84 8.67
N ILE A 216 9.39 6.72 9.55
CA ILE A 216 10.43 7.72 9.82
C ILE A 216 11.78 7.09 9.44
N SER A 217 12.31 7.47 8.27
CA SER A 217 13.51 6.86 7.72
C SER A 217 14.79 7.56 8.15
N ARG A 218 15.92 6.85 8.09
CA ARG A 218 17.31 7.37 8.16
C ARG A 218 17.62 8.19 9.41
N GLN A 219 17.17 7.76 10.57
CA GLN A 219 17.48 8.45 11.81
C GLN A 219 18.81 8.01 12.40
N ASN A 220 19.46 8.92 13.15
CA ASN A 220 20.73 8.65 13.80
C ASN A 220 20.58 7.60 14.91
N PRO A 221 21.26 6.44 14.81
CA PRO A 221 21.19 5.38 15.83
C PRO A 221 21.60 5.82 17.24
N GLN A 222 22.47 6.84 17.34
CA GLN A 222 22.93 7.36 18.63
C GLN A 222 21.78 7.97 19.45
N HIS A 223 20.70 8.42 18.82
CA HIS A 223 19.56 9.02 19.52
C HIS A 223 18.44 8.03 19.84
N LYS A 224 18.54 6.77 19.43
CA LYS A 224 17.51 5.75 19.66
C LYS A 224 17.16 5.58 21.15
N HIS A 225 18.14 5.67 22.05
CA HIS A 225 17.93 5.56 23.49
C HIS A 225 17.07 6.67 24.11
N ARG A 226 16.90 7.80 23.40
CA ARG A 226 16.08 8.95 23.80
C ARG A 226 14.61 8.81 23.39
N LEU A 227 14.30 7.83 22.55
CA LEU A 227 13.03 7.67 21.86
C LEU A 227 12.26 6.43 22.34
N LYS A 228 12.18 6.24 23.67
CA LYS A 228 11.52 5.07 24.28
C LYS A 228 10.02 5.01 23.99
N ALA A 229 9.38 6.15 23.67
CA ALA A 229 8.01 6.20 23.22
C ALA A 229 7.82 5.73 21.77
N CYS A 230 8.89 5.66 20.96
CA CYS A 230 8.82 5.31 19.55
C CYS A 230 8.85 3.80 19.36
N THR A 231 7.75 3.22 18.88
CA THR A 231 7.51 1.77 18.91
C THR A 231 7.52 1.08 17.55
N GLY A 232 7.18 1.77 16.47
CA GLY A 232 7.12 1.17 15.13
C GLY A 232 7.33 2.20 14.02
N GLY A 233 7.71 1.73 12.83
CA GLY A 233 7.91 2.57 11.64
C GLY A 233 9.18 3.44 11.68
N TRP A 234 10.13 3.20 12.60
CA TRP A 234 11.36 3.96 12.73
C TRP A 234 12.55 3.19 12.19
N GLU A 235 13.26 3.80 11.24
CA GLU A 235 14.51 3.27 10.68
C GLU A 235 15.70 4.06 11.19
N PHE A 236 16.62 3.36 11.82
CA PHE A 236 17.91 3.90 12.29
C PHE A 236 19.01 3.30 11.44
N SER A 237 19.74 4.14 10.69
CA SER A 237 20.77 3.68 9.76
C SER A 237 22.01 4.58 9.82
N ALA A 238 23.17 3.98 9.52
CA ALA A 238 24.42 4.67 9.31
C ALA A 238 24.92 4.40 7.88
N PRO A 239 25.62 5.35 7.19
CA PRO A 239 25.96 6.69 7.68
C PRO A 239 24.71 7.60 7.70
N TRP A 240 24.58 8.37 8.76
CA TRP A 240 23.57 9.44 8.89
C TRP A 240 24.22 10.79 8.54
N GLY A 241 23.43 11.70 7.95
CA GLY A 241 23.92 13.06 7.61
C GLY A 241 24.49 13.21 6.18
N GLU A 242 24.87 12.12 5.52
CA GLU A 242 25.32 12.16 4.10
C GLU A 242 24.14 12.24 3.12
N GLN A 243 22.93 11.88 3.57
CA GLN A 243 21.70 11.93 2.81
C GLN A 243 20.66 12.76 3.58
N PRO A 244 19.70 13.36 2.90
CA PRO A 244 18.60 14.07 3.57
C PRO A 244 17.91 13.17 4.60
N GLY A 245 17.59 13.72 5.78
CA GLY A 245 16.85 13.04 6.81
C GLY A 245 15.38 12.78 6.42
N SER A 246 14.56 12.36 7.38
CA SER A 246 13.14 12.12 7.16
C SER A 246 12.38 13.42 6.85
N GLN A 247 11.62 13.43 5.75
CA GLN A 247 10.76 14.56 5.40
C GLN A 247 9.69 14.81 6.48
N THR A 248 9.21 13.77 7.14
CA THR A 248 8.27 13.86 8.27
C THR A 248 8.90 14.58 9.45
N ILE A 249 10.14 14.24 9.82
CA ILE A 249 10.85 14.96 10.89
C ILE A 249 11.10 16.41 10.48
N GLY A 250 11.49 16.67 9.23
CA GLY A 250 11.63 18.02 8.71
C GLY A 250 10.33 18.84 8.80
N ALA A 251 9.18 18.23 8.54
CA ALA A 251 7.88 18.86 8.69
C ALA A 251 7.56 19.19 10.18
N ILE A 252 7.85 18.26 11.08
CA ILE A 252 7.73 18.47 12.54
C ILE A 252 8.63 19.63 12.99
N GLN A 253 9.87 19.64 12.53
CA GLN A 253 10.83 20.69 12.87
C GLN A 253 10.34 22.08 12.43
N ARG A 254 9.81 22.19 11.21
CA ARG A 254 9.18 23.43 10.72
C ARG A 254 7.99 23.83 11.59
N ALA A 255 7.11 22.90 11.94
CA ALA A 255 5.96 23.15 12.80
C ALA A 255 6.37 23.60 14.21
N CYS A 256 7.49 23.07 14.72
CA CYS A 256 8.06 23.46 16.01
C CYS A 256 9.00 24.69 15.96
N GLY A 257 9.21 25.31 14.79
CA GLY A 257 10.02 26.52 14.62
C GLY A 257 11.54 26.29 14.79
N VAL A 258 12.06 25.11 14.45
CA VAL A 258 13.50 24.80 14.49
C VAL A 258 14.03 24.41 13.11
N PRO A 259 15.37 24.49 12.87
CA PRO A 259 15.95 24.10 11.59
C PRO A 259 15.52 22.69 11.16
N ALA A 260 15.10 22.56 9.88
CA ALA A 260 14.51 21.34 9.34
C ALA A 260 15.56 20.49 8.59
N ASP A 261 16.43 19.81 9.33
CA ASP A 261 17.43 18.90 8.82
C ASP A 261 16.90 17.45 8.61
N GLY A 262 15.71 17.18 9.13
CA GLY A 262 15.07 15.86 9.01
C GLY A 262 15.61 14.81 9.99
N PHE A 263 16.43 15.18 10.96
CA PHE A 263 16.96 14.27 11.97
C PHE A 263 16.41 14.60 13.36
N ILE A 264 15.93 13.55 14.06
CA ILE A 264 15.45 13.73 15.42
C ILE A 264 16.60 13.62 16.42
N GLY A 265 16.95 14.76 17.02
CA GLY A 265 17.94 14.86 18.09
C GLY A 265 17.34 15.53 19.32
N PRO A 266 18.15 15.76 20.38
CA PRO A 266 17.71 16.42 21.60
C PRO A 266 17.02 17.76 21.36
N ASP A 267 17.51 18.56 20.40
CA ASP A 267 16.97 19.89 20.12
C ASP A 267 15.58 19.80 19.48
N THR A 268 15.39 18.87 18.54
CA THR A 268 14.07 18.59 17.94
C THR A 268 13.09 18.07 19.00
N ILE A 269 13.53 17.15 19.86
CA ILE A 269 12.69 16.62 20.94
C ILE A 269 12.29 17.75 21.90
N ASN A 270 13.23 18.60 22.33
CA ASN A 270 12.96 19.73 23.19
C ASN A 270 12.02 20.75 22.53
N ALA A 271 12.16 20.97 21.22
CA ALA A 271 11.22 21.83 20.47
C ALA A 271 9.80 21.24 20.49
N MET A 272 9.64 19.94 20.31
CA MET A 272 8.35 19.25 20.44
C MET A 272 7.79 19.35 21.87
N ILE A 273 8.62 19.18 22.89
CA ILE A 273 8.20 19.31 24.28
C ILE A 273 7.68 20.75 24.52
N ARG A 274 8.39 21.77 24.08
CA ARG A 274 7.94 23.19 24.19
C ARG A 274 6.64 23.42 23.42
N HIS A 275 6.54 22.93 22.19
CA HIS A 275 5.36 23.10 21.34
C HIS A 275 4.10 22.54 22.00
N PHE A 276 4.18 21.35 22.59
CA PHE A 276 3.06 20.71 23.26
C PHE A 276 2.95 20.98 24.77
N LYS A 277 3.88 21.76 25.36
CA LYS A 277 3.91 22.05 26.81
C LYS A 277 2.59 22.57 27.37
N PRO A 278 1.85 23.48 26.68
CA PRO A 278 0.58 24.00 27.19
C PRO A 278 -0.48 22.91 27.43
N THR A 279 -0.43 21.80 26.68
CA THR A 279 -1.45 20.74 26.71
C THR A 279 -0.92 19.41 27.23
N SER A 280 0.40 19.24 27.33
CA SER A 280 1.05 18.00 27.77
C SER A 280 1.24 17.92 29.30
N GLY A 281 1.41 19.07 29.96
CA GLY A 281 1.85 19.13 31.33
C GLY A 281 3.30 18.65 31.54
N ALA A 282 4.10 18.57 30.46
CA ALA A 282 5.52 18.21 30.54
C ALA A 282 6.29 19.24 31.38
N LYS A 283 7.07 18.77 32.37
CA LYS A 283 7.77 19.64 33.31
C LYS A 283 9.21 19.94 32.90
N VAL A 284 9.83 19.04 32.13
CA VAL A 284 11.26 19.07 31.83
C VAL A 284 11.50 18.93 30.33
N GLU A 285 12.47 19.68 29.82
CA GLU A 285 13.00 19.60 28.47
C GLU A 285 14.35 18.87 28.54
N ASP A 286 14.29 17.55 28.58
CA ASP A 286 15.47 16.69 28.76
C ASP A 286 15.93 15.97 27.48
N GLY A 287 15.35 16.34 26.33
CA GLY A 287 15.66 15.76 25.04
C GLY A 287 15.28 14.30 24.93
N LYS A 288 14.21 13.86 25.60
CA LYS A 288 13.73 12.47 25.59
C LYS A 288 12.22 12.39 25.39
N LEU A 289 11.80 11.29 24.74
CA LEU A 289 10.40 10.84 24.70
C LEU A 289 10.35 9.46 25.38
N ASP A 290 10.09 9.46 26.67
CA ASP A 290 10.01 8.22 27.45
C ASP A 290 8.71 7.44 27.15
N ALA A 291 8.66 6.17 27.52
CA ALA A 291 7.48 5.33 27.35
C ALA A 291 6.23 5.97 27.96
N GLY A 292 5.16 6.03 27.22
CA GLY A 292 3.91 6.70 27.64
C GLY A 292 4.02 8.23 27.72
N SER A 293 4.91 8.83 26.91
CA SER A 293 5.27 10.26 26.91
C SER A 293 4.08 11.21 26.97
N PRO A 294 4.04 12.16 27.94
CA PRO A 294 3.03 13.21 27.98
C PRO A 294 3.01 14.09 26.72
N THR A 295 4.18 14.38 26.16
CA THR A 295 4.33 15.12 24.89
C THR A 295 3.70 14.37 23.74
N VAL A 296 3.95 13.07 23.63
CA VAL A 296 3.32 12.23 22.59
C VAL A 296 1.80 12.14 22.77
N LYS A 297 1.30 12.04 24.00
CA LYS A 297 -0.15 12.09 24.28
C LYS A 297 -0.78 13.41 23.85
N ALA A 298 -0.11 14.54 24.11
CA ALA A 298 -0.60 15.84 23.67
C ALA A 298 -0.60 15.97 22.15
N MET A 299 0.46 15.49 21.48
CA MET A 299 0.54 15.41 20.03
C MET A 299 -0.59 14.54 19.45
N GLN A 300 -0.84 13.35 20.02
CA GLN A 300 -1.92 12.46 19.56
C GLN A 300 -3.30 13.13 19.70
N ARG A 301 -3.55 13.88 20.78
CA ARG A 301 -4.80 14.67 20.93
C ARG A 301 -4.92 15.72 19.85
N ALA A 302 -3.87 16.51 19.61
CA ALA A 302 -3.86 17.53 18.58
C ALA A 302 -4.09 16.93 17.18
N LEU A 303 -3.42 15.82 16.87
CA LEU A 303 -3.60 15.11 15.61
C LEU A 303 -5.04 14.60 15.42
N ASN A 304 -5.72 14.17 16.47
CA ASN A 304 -7.13 13.78 16.42
C ASN A 304 -8.06 14.95 16.09
N GLU A 305 -7.63 16.16 16.41
CA GLU A 305 -8.33 17.42 16.08
C GLU A 305 -7.90 17.99 14.71
N GLY A 306 -7.03 17.28 13.97
CA GLY A 306 -6.55 17.71 12.65
C GLY A 306 -5.51 18.83 12.70
N ARG A 307 -4.82 19.01 13.81
CA ARG A 307 -3.75 20.01 14.00
C ARG A 307 -2.49 19.36 14.58
N PHE A 308 -1.39 20.02 14.42
CA PHE A 308 -0.10 19.64 15.01
C PHE A 308 0.38 20.74 15.95
#